data_80dc2fa209512875605ec1bd0afd8a3a
#
_entry.id   80dc2fa209512875605ec1bd0afd8a3a
#
_cell.length_a   1.000
_cell.length_b   1.000
_cell.length_c   1.000
_cell.angle_alpha   90.00
_cell.angle_beta   90.00
_cell.angle_gamma   90.00
#
_symmetry.space_group_name_H-M   'P 1'
#
loop_
_entity.id
_entity.type
_entity.pdbx_description
1 polymer ?
#
loop_
_entity_poly.entity_id
_entity_poly.type
_entity_poly.pdbx_seq_one_letter_code
_entity_poly.pdbx_strand_id
1 'polypeptide(L)'
;SAQPSVLEGRSVVNGVTTQNRNTGFNFIPSARYSYNFSRTRAVNAFYFGRANEPTYIQLQPTPDISNPQYPVYGNPNLGAEFSHFLTFRYNNFNFNSGDVLFFNVSGNFTENKIVSNIIRSMDPAVGLVQETRYLNTDGYYTANAFYNFSKPFQEKKYVFSFNGSANYINNISYTDNVKNTGK
;
A
#
# COMPACT_ATOMS: atom_id res chain seq x y z
N SER A 1 -0.68 7.18 18.23
CA SER A 1 -1.12 6.03 19.05
C SER A 1 -0.15 4.89 18.93
N ALA A 2 -0.10 4.04 19.94
CA ALA A 2 0.73 2.85 19.97
C ALA A 2 -0.20 1.65 20.10
N GLN A 3 0.01 0.62 19.29
CA GLN A 3 -0.87 -0.54 19.25
C GLN A 3 -0.03 -1.82 19.40
N PRO A 4 -0.26 -2.64 20.45
CA PRO A 4 0.31 -3.96 20.52
C PRO A 4 -0.37 -4.87 19.50
N SER A 5 0.41 -5.68 18.79
CA SER A 5 -0.08 -6.74 17.92
C SER A 5 0.37 -8.09 18.45
N VAL A 6 -0.53 -9.06 18.45
CA VAL A 6 -0.24 -10.44 18.80
C VAL A 6 -0.77 -11.32 17.68
N LEU A 7 0.11 -12.04 17.02
CA LEU A 7 -0.24 -13.05 16.03
C LEU A 7 0.06 -14.43 16.64
N GLU A 8 -0.98 -15.23 16.85
CA GLU A 8 -0.85 -16.60 17.33
C GLU A 8 -1.29 -17.56 16.22
N GLY A 9 -0.42 -18.50 15.89
CA GLY A 9 -0.72 -19.56 14.95
C GLY A 9 -0.43 -20.93 15.56
N ARG A 10 -1.31 -21.89 15.29
CA ARG A 10 -1.12 -23.30 15.68
C ARG A 10 -1.16 -24.16 14.43
N SER A 11 -0.12 -24.92 14.20
CA SER A 11 -0.12 -25.96 13.16
C SER A 11 0.09 -27.34 13.78
N VAL A 12 -0.57 -28.36 13.21
CA VAL A 12 -0.41 -29.74 13.61
C VAL A 12 0.03 -30.53 12.35
N VAL A 13 1.25 -31.01 12.35
CA VAL A 13 1.81 -31.84 11.26
C VAL A 13 2.31 -33.14 11.86
N ASN A 14 1.81 -34.27 11.37
CA ASN A 14 2.16 -35.61 11.87
C ASN A 14 2.04 -35.76 13.39
N GLY A 15 1.00 -35.17 14.01
CA GLY A 15 0.77 -35.21 15.44
C GLY A 15 1.66 -34.25 16.27
N VAL A 16 2.58 -33.55 15.66
CA VAL A 16 3.40 -32.51 16.31
C VAL A 16 2.67 -31.18 16.22
N THR A 17 2.36 -30.59 17.37
CA THR A 17 1.76 -29.26 17.45
C THR A 17 2.86 -28.22 17.53
N THR A 18 2.95 -27.34 16.56
CA THR A 18 3.81 -26.14 16.60
C THR A 18 2.94 -24.93 16.86
N GLN A 19 3.23 -24.22 17.93
CA GLN A 19 2.63 -22.92 18.24
C GLN A 19 3.66 -21.85 17.89
N ASN A 20 3.25 -20.89 17.07
CA ASN A 20 4.05 -19.71 16.77
C ASN A 20 3.31 -18.48 17.32
N ARG A 21 4.01 -17.70 18.14
CA ARG A 21 3.48 -16.46 18.71
C ARG A 21 4.44 -15.33 18.34
N ASN A 22 3.95 -14.41 17.54
CA ASN A 22 4.67 -13.18 17.22
C ASN A 22 4.01 -12.01 17.94
N THR A 23 4.78 -11.28 18.74
CA THR A 23 4.30 -10.09 19.45
C THR A 23 5.05 -8.89 18.90
N GLY A 24 4.31 -7.94 18.34
CA GLY A 24 4.83 -6.68 17.83
C GLY A 24 4.28 -5.48 18.60
N PHE A 25 5.03 -4.41 18.60
CA PHE A 25 4.58 -3.11 19.09
C PHE A 25 4.68 -2.11 17.95
N ASN A 26 3.54 -1.67 17.44
CA ASN A 26 3.48 -0.79 16.30
C ASN A 26 3.17 0.64 16.74
N PHE A 27 4.07 1.56 16.42
CA PHE A 27 3.81 2.99 16.59
C PHE A 27 3.07 3.51 15.35
N ILE A 28 1.83 3.98 15.54
CA ILE A 28 0.97 4.50 14.47
C ILE A 28 0.90 6.02 14.59
N PRO A 29 1.79 6.76 13.92
CA PRO A 29 1.78 8.20 13.94
C PRO A 29 0.67 8.75 13.05
N SER A 30 0.09 9.88 13.46
CA SER A 30 -0.81 10.66 12.61
C SER A 30 -0.60 12.14 12.87
N ALA A 31 -0.72 12.95 11.82
CA ALA A 31 -0.64 14.39 11.89
C ALA A 31 -1.68 15.01 10.96
N ARG A 32 -2.32 16.07 11.40
CA ARG A 32 -3.26 16.84 10.60
C ARG A 32 -2.90 18.33 10.70
N TYR A 33 -2.85 18.95 9.57
CA TYR A 33 -2.73 20.38 9.44
C TYR A 33 -3.92 20.93 8.66
N SER A 34 -4.55 21.98 9.16
CA SER A 34 -5.64 22.69 8.48
C SER A 34 -5.43 24.19 8.64
N TYR A 35 -5.47 24.91 7.53
CA TYR A 35 -5.41 26.35 7.53
C TYR A 35 -6.52 26.94 6.65
N ASN A 36 -7.36 27.77 7.26
CA ASN A 36 -8.45 28.44 6.58
C ASN A 36 -8.07 29.89 6.31
N PHE A 37 -7.78 30.22 5.05
CA PHE A 37 -7.55 31.60 4.62
C PHE A 37 -8.84 32.44 4.68
N SER A 38 -9.97 31.78 4.41
CA SER A 38 -11.31 32.33 4.47
C SER A 38 -12.35 31.23 4.67
N ARG A 39 -13.64 31.56 4.72
CA ARG A 39 -14.74 30.59 4.77
C ARG A 39 -14.79 29.68 3.53
N THR A 40 -14.17 30.10 2.44
CA THR A 40 -14.25 29.42 1.14
C THR A 40 -12.91 28.97 0.61
N ARG A 41 -11.80 29.29 1.30
CA ARG A 41 -10.44 28.94 0.89
C ARG A 41 -9.67 28.32 2.03
N ALA A 42 -9.25 27.08 1.84
CA ALA A 42 -8.54 26.31 2.86
C ALA A 42 -7.48 25.38 2.26
N VAL A 43 -6.47 25.10 3.08
CA VAL A 43 -5.48 24.03 2.87
C VAL A 43 -5.64 23.01 3.98
N ASN A 44 -5.59 21.74 3.61
CA ASN A 44 -5.57 20.62 4.55
C ASN A 44 -4.45 19.67 4.15
N ALA A 45 -3.65 19.25 5.12
CA ALA A 45 -2.68 18.19 4.97
C ALA A 45 -2.94 17.14 6.05
N PHE A 46 -2.84 15.88 5.67
CA PHE A 46 -3.05 14.76 6.55
C PHE A 46 -1.99 13.70 6.31
N TYR A 47 -1.43 13.19 7.38
CA TYR A 47 -0.50 12.08 7.39
C TYR A 47 -0.94 11.03 8.40
N PHE A 48 -0.86 9.76 8.05
CA PHE A 48 -0.93 8.66 9.01
C PHE A 48 -0.05 7.50 8.58
N GLY A 49 0.51 6.81 9.58
CA GLY A 49 1.22 5.56 9.40
C GLY A 49 0.33 4.37 9.75
N ARG A 50 0.59 3.23 9.11
CA ARG A 50 -0.08 1.96 9.40
C ARG A 50 0.92 0.82 9.28
N ALA A 51 0.99 0.00 10.33
CA ALA A 51 1.68 -1.28 10.28
C ALA A 51 0.74 -2.39 9.82
N ASN A 52 1.22 -3.30 8.98
CA ASN A 52 0.54 -4.52 8.57
C ASN A 52 1.46 -5.70 8.87
N GLU A 53 1.00 -6.59 9.74
CA GLU A 53 1.73 -7.80 10.08
C GLU A 53 1.64 -8.83 8.94
N PRO A 54 2.69 -9.66 8.75
CA PRO A 54 2.62 -10.78 7.83
C PRO A 54 1.49 -11.75 8.22
N THR A 55 0.88 -12.36 7.22
CA THR A 55 -0.15 -13.40 7.46
C THR A 55 0.49 -14.69 7.94
N TYR A 56 -0.33 -15.56 8.56
CA TYR A 56 0.13 -16.88 9.02
C TYR A 56 0.77 -17.71 7.89
N ILE A 57 0.16 -17.72 6.70
CA ILE A 57 0.67 -18.45 5.53
C ILE A 57 2.05 -17.92 5.09
N GLN A 58 2.24 -16.60 5.16
CA GLN A 58 3.51 -15.98 4.82
C GLN A 58 4.63 -16.31 5.81
N LEU A 59 4.29 -16.54 7.09
CA LEU A 59 5.24 -16.90 8.15
C LEU A 59 5.43 -18.42 8.33
N GLN A 60 4.59 -19.26 7.70
CA GLN A 60 4.57 -20.70 7.94
C GLN A 60 5.91 -21.34 7.53
N PRO A 61 6.64 -22.00 8.45
CA PRO A 61 7.92 -22.63 8.12
C PRO A 61 7.76 -23.93 7.28
N THR A 62 6.58 -24.56 7.37
CA THR A 62 6.30 -25.79 6.61
C THR A 62 5.70 -25.39 5.25
N PRO A 63 6.29 -25.84 4.12
CA PRO A 63 5.78 -25.49 2.81
C PRO A 63 4.40 -26.12 2.55
N ASP A 64 3.56 -25.40 1.85
CA ASP A 64 2.35 -25.95 1.23
C ASP A 64 2.71 -26.53 -0.14
N ILE A 65 2.68 -27.86 -0.23
CA ILE A 65 2.95 -28.64 -1.43
C ILE A 65 1.72 -29.35 -1.96
N SER A 66 0.53 -28.91 -1.58
CA SER A 66 -0.75 -29.47 -2.05
C SER A 66 -0.85 -29.51 -3.57
N ASN A 67 -0.20 -28.53 -4.22
CA ASN A 67 0.03 -28.55 -5.66
C ASN A 67 1.55 -28.60 -5.95
N PRO A 68 2.07 -29.74 -6.42
CA PRO A 68 3.51 -29.90 -6.66
C PRO A 68 4.09 -28.94 -7.71
N GLN A 69 3.27 -28.41 -8.62
CA GLN A 69 3.72 -27.43 -9.62
C GLN A 69 3.78 -25.99 -9.06
N TYR A 70 3.07 -25.71 -7.97
CA TYR A 70 2.96 -24.37 -7.36
C TYR A 70 3.17 -24.42 -5.84
N PRO A 71 4.31 -24.92 -5.35
CA PRO A 71 4.57 -24.97 -3.92
C PRO A 71 4.73 -23.56 -3.36
N VAL A 72 4.24 -23.36 -2.13
CA VAL A 72 4.34 -22.07 -1.42
C VAL A 72 5.19 -22.25 -0.16
N TYR A 73 6.25 -21.47 -0.06
CA TYR A 73 7.16 -21.44 1.09
C TYR A 73 6.98 -20.14 1.85
N GLY A 74 6.53 -20.23 3.08
CA GLY A 74 6.50 -19.09 3.98
C GLY A 74 7.92 -18.72 4.47
N ASN A 75 8.06 -17.52 5.01
CA ASN A 75 9.30 -17.02 5.55
C ASN A 75 9.07 -16.52 7.00
N PRO A 76 9.52 -17.29 8.01
CA PRO A 76 9.36 -16.89 9.42
C PRO A 76 10.08 -15.60 9.81
N ASN A 77 11.03 -15.14 8.98
CA ASN A 77 11.82 -13.94 9.22
C ASN A 77 11.20 -12.66 8.64
N LEU A 78 9.96 -12.72 8.13
CA LEU A 78 9.29 -11.54 7.62
C LEU A 78 9.01 -10.55 8.76
N GLY A 79 9.40 -9.29 8.53
CA GLY A 79 8.99 -8.17 9.34
C GLY A 79 7.64 -7.59 8.89
N ALA A 80 7.01 -6.81 9.78
CA ALA A 80 5.82 -6.06 9.45
C ALA A 80 6.09 -5.01 8.35
N GLU A 81 5.14 -4.81 7.46
CA GLU A 81 5.12 -3.66 6.55
C GLU A 81 4.74 -2.40 7.31
N PHE A 82 5.32 -1.27 6.93
CA PHE A 82 4.86 0.03 7.41
C PHE A 82 4.50 0.95 6.25
N SER A 83 3.22 1.32 6.19
CA SER A 83 2.68 2.19 5.13
C SER A 83 2.47 3.60 5.64
N HIS A 84 2.96 4.57 4.87
CA HIS A 84 2.84 6.00 5.10
C HIS A 84 1.84 6.59 4.12
N PHE A 85 0.77 7.18 4.62
CA PHE A 85 -0.25 7.83 3.83
C PHE A 85 -0.18 9.33 4.00
N LEU A 86 -0.07 10.04 2.89
CA LEU A 86 -0.03 11.50 2.82
C LEU A 86 -1.16 12.00 1.94
N THR A 87 -1.84 13.04 2.38
CA THR A 87 -2.86 13.71 1.57
C THR A 87 -2.70 15.20 1.74
N PHE A 88 -2.69 15.92 0.63
CA PHE A 88 -2.73 17.37 0.57
C PHE A 88 -3.93 17.80 -0.26
N ARG A 89 -4.73 18.73 0.29
CA ARG A 89 -5.92 19.26 -0.36
C ARG A 89 -5.93 20.78 -0.27
N TYR A 90 -6.16 21.40 -1.39
CA TYR A 90 -6.47 22.83 -1.47
C TYR A 90 -7.84 23.01 -2.10
N ASN A 91 -8.65 23.88 -1.50
CA ASN A 91 -9.93 24.28 -2.06
C ASN A 91 -10.07 25.80 -2.00
N ASN A 92 -10.62 26.35 -3.05
CA ASN A 92 -11.00 27.75 -3.15
C ASN A 92 -12.31 27.85 -3.94
N PHE A 93 -13.34 28.39 -3.31
CA PHE A 93 -14.65 28.59 -3.91
C PHE A 93 -15.04 30.06 -3.75
N ASN A 94 -15.42 30.71 -4.84
CA ASN A 94 -15.96 32.05 -4.78
C ASN A 94 -17.46 32.00 -5.14
N PHE A 95 -18.32 32.13 -4.13
CA PHE A 95 -19.77 32.04 -4.34
C PHE A 95 -20.33 33.18 -5.21
N ASN A 96 -19.70 34.35 -5.19
CA ASN A 96 -20.16 35.50 -5.96
C ASN A 96 -19.83 35.34 -7.45
N SER A 97 -18.58 35.05 -7.77
CA SER A 97 -18.13 34.82 -9.15
C SER A 97 -18.44 33.42 -9.67
N GLY A 98 -18.58 32.43 -8.80
CA GLY A 98 -18.72 31.03 -9.14
C GLY A 98 -17.39 30.33 -9.46
N ASP A 99 -16.24 30.99 -9.18
CA ASP A 99 -14.94 30.38 -9.39
C ASP A 99 -14.72 29.18 -8.46
N VAL A 100 -14.20 28.10 -9.01
CA VAL A 100 -13.83 26.91 -8.27
C VAL A 100 -12.38 26.54 -8.60
N LEU A 101 -11.57 26.32 -7.58
CA LEU A 101 -10.27 25.68 -7.70
C LEU A 101 -10.14 24.64 -6.60
N PHE A 102 -10.08 23.39 -7.00
CA PHE A 102 -9.86 22.28 -6.14
C PHE A 102 -8.62 21.49 -6.61
N PHE A 103 -7.75 21.18 -5.68
CA PHE A 103 -6.57 20.37 -5.94
C PHE A 103 -6.39 19.37 -4.80
N ASN A 104 -6.20 18.10 -5.12
CA ASN A 104 -5.93 17.04 -4.17
C ASN A 104 -4.78 16.19 -4.66
N VAL A 105 -3.78 15.99 -3.80
CA VAL A 105 -2.69 15.03 -4.01
C VAL A 105 -2.66 14.08 -2.84
N SER A 106 -2.55 12.81 -3.13
CA SER A 106 -2.34 11.76 -2.12
C SER A 106 -1.23 10.83 -2.56
N GLY A 107 -0.50 10.32 -1.59
CA GLY A 107 0.57 9.36 -1.80
C GLY A 107 0.57 8.31 -0.70
N ASN A 108 1.02 7.13 -1.06
CA ASN A 108 1.33 6.06 -0.14
C ASN A 108 2.70 5.50 -0.49
N PHE A 109 3.58 5.34 0.49
CA PHE A 109 4.79 4.54 0.33
C PHE A 109 4.87 3.52 1.46
N THR A 110 5.41 2.33 1.15
CA THR A 110 5.46 1.23 2.10
C THR A 110 6.90 0.78 2.28
N GLU A 111 7.37 0.85 3.50
CA GLU A 111 8.63 0.28 3.95
C GLU A 111 8.45 -1.19 4.28
N ASN A 112 9.48 -2.01 4.05
CA ASN A 112 9.46 -3.45 4.28
C ASN A 112 8.27 -4.16 3.64
N LYS A 113 7.84 -3.73 2.44
CA LYS A 113 6.71 -4.35 1.77
C LYS A 113 6.94 -5.84 1.57
N ILE A 114 5.97 -6.66 1.97
CA ILE A 114 6.00 -8.09 1.73
C ILE A 114 5.59 -8.36 0.29
N VAL A 115 6.48 -8.99 -0.46
CA VAL A 115 6.25 -9.33 -1.87
C VAL A 115 6.54 -10.81 -2.11
N SER A 116 5.93 -11.36 -3.15
CA SER A 116 6.25 -12.70 -3.63
C SER A 116 7.44 -12.66 -4.57
N ASN A 117 8.28 -13.69 -4.45
CA ASN A 117 9.31 -14.05 -5.42
C ASN A 117 8.90 -15.39 -6.04
N ILE A 118 8.68 -15.42 -7.34
CA ILE A 118 8.34 -16.61 -8.08
C ILE A 118 9.63 -17.19 -8.65
N ILE A 119 10.04 -18.37 -8.16
CA ILE A 119 11.23 -19.10 -8.63
C ILE A 119 10.77 -20.21 -9.53
N ARG A 120 11.29 -20.25 -10.75
CA ARG A 120 10.96 -21.24 -11.76
C ARG A 120 12.06 -22.28 -11.86
N SER A 121 11.68 -23.55 -11.86
CA SER A 121 12.58 -24.69 -12.05
C SER A 121 11.90 -25.76 -12.87
N MET A 122 12.71 -26.70 -13.44
CA MET A 122 12.19 -27.89 -14.12
C MET A 122 12.41 -29.07 -13.21
N ASP A 123 11.33 -29.76 -12.87
CA ASP A 123 11.36 -31.02 -12.14
C ASP A 123 11.09 -32.18 -13.12
N PRO A 124 11.88 -33.26 -13.10
CA PRO A 124 11.73 -34.39 -14.05
C PRO A 124 10.38 -35.12 -13.94
N ALA A 125 9.73 -35.07 -12.76
CA ALA A 125 8.49 -35.81 -12.51
C ALA A 125 7.24 -34.99 -12.82
N VAL A 126 7.27 -33.66 -12.54
CA VAL A 126 6.08 -32.78 -12.62
C VAL A 126 6.20 -31.68 -13.67
N GLY A 127 7.36 -31.53 -14.33
CA GLY A 127 7.61 -30.52 -15.36
C GLY A 127 7.99 -29.15 -14.77
N LEU A 128 7.43 -28.07 -15.31
CA LEU A 128 7.69 -26.71 -14.81
C LEU A 128 7.09 -26.52 -13.42
N VAL A 129 7.94 -26.16 -12.48
CA VAL A 129 7.56 -25.78 -11.10
C VAL A 129 7.73 -24.29 -10.93
N GLN A 130 6.74 -23.63 -10.32
CA GLN A 130 6.76 -22.22 -9.95
C GLN A 130 6.61 -22.09 -8.43
N GLU A 131 7.72 -22.00 -7.76
CA GLU A 131 7.78 -21.87 -6.31
C GLU A 131 7.53 -20.42 -5.90
N THR A 132 6.64 -20.21 -4.93
CA THR A 132 6.40 -18.90 -4.34
C THR A 132 7.12 -18.77 -3.01
N ARG A 133 7.96 -17.76 -2.85
CA ARG A 133 8.60 -17.36 -1.58
C ARG A 133 8.30 -15.92 -1.26
N TYR A 134 8.25 -15.59 0.03
CA TYR A 134 7.98 -14.23 0.51
C TYR A 134 9.23 -13.57 1.06
N LEU A 135 9.40 -12.27 0.77
CA LEU A 135 10.47 -11.45 1.29
C LEU A 135 10.00 -10.00 1.52
N ASN A 136 10.69 -9.29 2.41
CA ASN A 136 10.50 -7.85 2.57
C ASN A 136 11.35 -7.07 1.57
N THR A 137 10.83 -5.99 1.04
CA THR A 137 11.54 -5.10 0.11
C THR A 137 11.02 -3.67 0.22
N ASP A 138 11.88 -2.71 -0.12
CA ASP A 138 11.53 -1.30 -0.17
C ASP A 138 11.35 -0.80 -1.60
N GLY A 139 10.64 0.34 -1.71
CA GLY A 139 10.49 1.07 -2.96
C GLY A 139 9.09 1.01 -3.56
N TYR A 140 8.11 0.36 -2.89
CA TYR A 140 6.71 0.45 -3.31
C TYR A 140 6.12 1.81 -2.93
N TYR A 141 5.56 2.49 -3.92
CA TYR A 141 4.79 3.72 -3.68
C TYR A 141 3.72 3.96 -4.75
N THR A 142 2.71 4.72 -4.36
CA THR A 142 1.66 5.22 -5.23
C THR A 142 1.50 6.72 -5.04
N ALA A 143 1.18 7.44 -6.10
CA ALA A 143 0.83 8.84 -6.06
C ALA A 143 -0.39 9.09 -6.94
N ASN A 144 -1.34 9.88 -6.41
CA ASN A 144 -2.55 10.24 -7.12
C ASN A 144 -2.73 11.75 -7.01
N ALA A 145 -3.07 12.39 -8.12
CA ALA A 145 -3.41 13.80 -8.17
C ALA A 145 -4.75 13.97 -8.88
N PHE A 146 -5.55 14.88 -8.36
CA PHE A 146 -6.81 15.31 -8.96
C PHE A 146 -6.91 16.82 -8.88
N TYR A 147 -7.35 17.46 -9.93
CA TYR A 147 -7.64 18.88 -9.93
C TYR A 147 -8.96 19.17 -10.65
N ASN A 148 -9.61 20.23 -10.19
CA ASN A 148 -10.78 20.79 -10.82
C ASN A 148 -10.67 22.32 -10.77
N PHE A 149 -10.76 22.92 -11.93
CA PHE A 149 -10.81 24.36 -12.12
C PHE A 149 -12.08 24.72 -12.88
N SER A 150 -12.82 25.69 -12.41
CA SER A 150 -14.00 26.23 -13.11
C SER A 150 -14.04 27.73 -12.93
N LYS A 151 -14.20 28.43 -14.03
CA LYS A 151 -14.29 29.89 -14.04
C LYS A 151 -15.41 30.37 -14.95
N PRO A 152 -16.43 30.99 -14.38
CA PRO A 152 -17.48 31.68 -15.14
C PRO A 152 -17.00 33.02 -15.70
N PHE A 153 -17.55 33.40 -16.84
CA PHE A 153 -17.33 34.68 -17.51
C PHE A 153 -18.64 35.36 -17.92
N GLN A 154 -18.59 36.65 -18.17
CA GLN A 154 -19.73 37.46 -18.63
C GLN A 154 -20.99 37.19 -17.82
N GLU A 155 -20.96 37.53 -16.54
CA GLU A 155 -22.10 37.33 -15.61
C GLU A 155 -22.62 35.90 -15.56
N LYS A 156 -21.70 34.92 -15.66
CA LYS A 156 -21.98 33.47 -15.69
C LYS A 156 -22.66 32.94 -16.94
N LYS A 157 -22.68 33.72 -18.04
CA LYS A 157 -23.19 33.24 -19.34
C LYS A 157 -22.32 32.14 -19.93
N TYR A 158 -21.01 32.18 -19.65
CA TYR A 158 -20.05 31.17 -20.10
C TYR A 158 -19.31 30.61 -18.88
N VAL A 159 -19.04 29.31 -18.89
CA VAL A 159 -18.24 28.65 -17.87
C VAL A 159 -17.13 27.87 -18.55
N PHE A 160 -15.89 28.22 -18.23
CA PHE A 160 -14.75 27.41 -18.58
C PHE A 160 -14.43 26.45 -17.45
N SER A 161 -14.44 25.14 -17.73
CA SER A 161 -14.12 24.12 -16.73
C SER A 161 -12.99 23.22 -17.25
N PHE A 162 -12.02 22.98 -16.40
CA PHE A 162 -10.90 22.10 -16.68
C PHE A 162 -10.64 21.20 -15.47
N ASN A 163 -10.67 19.89 -15.69
CA ASN A 163 -10.43 18.91 -14.65
C ASN A 163 -9.56 17.77 -15.18
N GLY A 164 -8.89 17.08 -14.29
CA GLY A 164 -8.09 15.93 -14.64
C GLY A 164 -7.56 15.21 -13.42
N SER A 165 -7.02 14.02 -13.69
CA SER A 165 -6.36 13.19 -12.70
C SER A 165 -5.10 12.57 -13.28
N ALA A 166 -4.14 12.31 -12.40
CA ALA A 166 -2.93 11.56 -12.71
C ALA A 166 -2.72 10.52 -11.61
N ASN A 167 -2.39 9.30 -12.02
CA ASN A 167 -2.10 8.21 -11.10
C ASN A 167 -0.72 7.65 -11.47
N TYR A 168 0.09 7.40 -10.48
CA TYR A 168 1.39 6.77 -10.63
C TYR A 168 1.54 5.66 -9.60
N ILE A 169 2.01 4.51 -10.03
CA ILE A 169 2.31 3.37 -9.16
C ILE A 169 3.70 2.83 -9.49
N ASN A 170 4.52 2.64 -8.48
CA ASN A 170 5.76 1.88 -8.57
C ASN A 170 5.56 0.57 -7.83
N ASN A 171 5.12 -0.45 -8.56
CA ASN A 171 4.93 -1.79 -8.01
C ASN A 171 6.25 -2.57 -8.02
N ILE A 172 6.43 -3.46 -7.04
CA ILE A 172 7.63 -4.30 -6.91
C ILE A 172 7.21 -5.76 -6.80
N SER A 173 7.87 -6.60 -7.57
CA SER A 173 7.80 -8.05 -7.51
C SER A 173 9.17 -8.66 -7.77
N TYR A 174 9.31 -9.94 -7.53
CA TYR A 174 10.53 -10.68 -7.83
C TYR A 174 10.19 -11.91 -8.69
N THR A 175 11.09 -12.20 -9.62
CA THR A 175 11.06 -13.42 -10.42
C THR A 175 12.49 -13.94 -10.53
N ASP A 176 12.70 -15.20 -10.15
CA ASP A 176 14.02 -15.84 -10.14
C ASP A 176 15.09 -15.01 -9.38
N ASN A 177 14.68 -14.43 -8.23
CA ASN A 177 15.47 -13.52 -7.38
C ASN A 177 15.84 -12.17 -8.04
N VAL A 178 15.29 -11.86 -9.19
CA VAL A 178 15.48 -10.56 -9.86
C VAL A 178 14.33 -9.63 -9.51
N LYS A 179 14.66 -8.44 -9.01
CA LYS A 179 13.69 -7.39 -8.70
C LYS A 179 13.10 -6.80 -9.97
N ASN A 180 11.78 -6.83 -10.09
CA ASN A 180 11.03 -6.21 -11.17
C ASN A 180 10.27 -5.01 -10.63
N THR A 181 10.29 -3.91 -11.37
CA THR A 181 9.51 -2.70 -11.07
C THR A 181 8.52 -2.46 -12.20
N GLY A 182 7.22 -2.46 -11.88
CA GLY A 182 6.14 -2.08 -12.79
C GLY A 182 5.74 -0.62 -12.57
N LYS A 183 5.52 0.11 -13.66
CA LYS A 183 5.04 1.50 -13.63
C LYS A 183 3.67 1.58 -14.29
#